data_6718d51cb31a370916e40a7c5c8ea4a3
#
_entry.id   6718d51cb31a370916e40a7c5c8ea4a3
#
_cell.length_a   1.000
_cell.length_b   1.000
_cell.length_c   1.000
_cell.angle_alpha   90.00
_cell.angle_beta   90.00
_cell.angle_gamma   90.00
#
_symmetry.space_group_name_H-M   'P 1'
#
loop_
_entity.id
_entity.type
_entity.pdbx_description
1 polymer ?
#
loop_
_entity_poly.entity_id
_entity_poly.type
_entity_poly.pdbx_seq_one_letter_code
_entity_poly.pdbx_strand_id
1 'polypeptide(L)'
;MISLDISNFKYFNRMYGYREGDRLISRMVECFCHNNADCVLAYRIYVDHIIMLIEAEGLPEKVFKAKYNDMLSHFSEKTNMEFPLARIRLYLGAYYVEDRDEDIGIIIDKSQYARRSIKANYLTYIAIFRADMEKKAVDEAKIIPMFYSALENDRIEVYIQPKFSICDERLIGGEALSRIMDNDGNIIPPGMYIDILERTHLISKLDGCVIRKLIAIQKKWMDEGRPLTTISLNLSRVDLLEQGFVDSIHQAIVESGVPSGYFEFELTETVFCENITEITKQIDFLKEKGYKISMDDFGSGYNSLYMLGKIPVDIIKFDRGFVLNSLHGETGRTIMKNLIHTFTEVDFEIICEGIENREEESIVYSCGCNAVQGYLHDKPLPYYIFADKYLLATNDD
;
A
#
# COMPACT_ATOMS: atom_id res chain seq x y z
N MET A 1 4.11 -29.42 -8.29
CA MET A 1 3.19 -29.43 -7.14
C MET A 1 2.22 -28.26 -7.25
N ILE A 2 0.93 -28.49 -7.07
CA ILE A 2 -0.11 -27.45 -7.09
C ILE A 2 -0.82 -27.41 -5.74
N SER A 3 -1.12 -26.24 -5.24
CA SER A 3 -2.00 -25.97 -4.10
C SER A 3 -3.24 -25.22 -4.59
N LEU A 4 -4.43 -25.73 -4.29
CA LEU A 4 -5.73 -25.20 -4.71
C LEU A 4 -6.60 -24.87 -3.49
N ASP A 5 -7.38 -23.78 -3.57
CA ASP A 5 -8.20 -23.27 -2.47
C ASP A 5 -9.43 -22.52 -3.03
N ILE A 6 -10.54 -22.56 -2.31
CA ILE A 6 -11.80 -21.89 -2.66
C ILE A 6 -11.88 -20.55 -1.88
N SER A 7 -12.13 -19.46 -2.60
CA SER A 7 -12.37 -18.17 -1.94
C SER A 7 -13.66 -18.20 -1.12
N ASN A 8 -13.63 -17.56 0.05
CA ASN A 8 -14.82 -17.40 0.90
C ASN A 8 -15.60 -18.68 1.24
N PHE A 9 -14.95 -19.85 1.23
CA PHE A 9 -15.59 -21.14 1.46
C PHE A 9 -16.37 -21.23 2.78
N LYS A 10 -15.85 -20.58 3.83
CA LYS A 10 -16.53 -20.50 5.14
C LYS A 10 -17.87 -19.73 5.02
N TYR A 11 -17.91 -18.67 4.21
CA TYR A 11 -19.12 -17.90 3.94
C TYR A 11 -20.11 -18.72 3.11
N PHE A 12 -19.62 -19.44 2.09
CA PHE A 12 -20.42 -20.38 1.32
C PHE A 12 -21.12 -21.40 2.23
N ASN A 13 -20.39 -22.05 3.14
CA ASN A 13 -20.96 -23.01 4.09
C ASN A 13 -22.04 -22.39 5.02
N ARG A 14 -21.87 -21.12 5.39
CA ARG A 14 -22.90 -20.41 6.20
C ARG A 14 -24.18 -20.14 5.41
N MET A 15 -24.07 -19.83 4.11
CA MET A 15 -25.22 -19.50 3.26
C MET A 15 -25.96 -20.74 2.76
N TYR A 16 -25.22 -21.77 2.33
CA TYR A 16 -25.80 -22.92 1.63
C TYR A 16 -25.71 -24.22 2.43
N GLY A 17 -25.03 -24.22 3.57
CA GLY A 17 -24.87 -25.38 4.43
C GLY A 17 -23.64 -26.24 4.10
N TYR A 18 -23.15 -26.97 5.09
CA TYR A 18 -21.95 -27.80 4.98
C TYR A 18 -22.09 -28.92 3.93
N ARG A 19 -23.31 -29.43 3.70
CA ARG A 19 -23.57 -30.48 2.71
C ARG A 19 -23.31 -29.99 1.29
N GLU A 20 -23.70 -28.76 0.97
CA GLU A 20 -23.39 -28.16 -0.33
C GLU A 20 -21.90 -27.79 -0.45
N GLY A 21 -21.28 -27.40 0.67
CA GLY A 21 -19.82 -27.22 0.71
C GLY A 21 -19.05 -28.50 0.39
N ASP A 22 -19.44 -29.63 0.95
CA ASP A 22 -18.83 -30.94 0.64
C ASP A 22 -19.03 -31.33 -0.82
N ARG A 23 -20.22 -31.06 -1.39
CA ARG A 23 -20.48 -31.24 -2.83
C ARG A 23 -19.59 -30.35 -3.70
N LEU A 24 -19.40 -29.09 -3.31
CA LEU A 24 -18.51 -28.16 -4.03
C LEU A 24 -17.06 -28.67 -4.04
N ILE A 25 -16.56 -29.14 -2.90
CA ILE A 25 -15.23 -29.76 -2.82
C ILE A 25 -15.14 -30.99 -3.71
N SER A 26 -16.14 -31.88 -3.67
CA SER A 26 -16.18 -33.09 -4.51
C SER A 26 -16.12 -32.75 -6.00
N ARG A 27 -16.85 -31.73 -6.45
CA ARG A 27 -16.79 -31.23 -7.83
C ARG A 27 -15.43 -30.63 -8.18
N MET A 28 -14.79 -29.95 -7.23
CA MET A 28 -13.44 -29.42 -7.44
C MET A 28 -12.43 -30.55 -7.63
N VAL A 29 -12.49 -31.59 -6.79
CA VAL A 29 -11.65 -32.78 -6.94
C VAL A 29 -11.92 -33.48 -8.28
N GLU A 30 -13.17 -33.64 -8.66
CA GLU A 30 -13.54 -34.25 -9.93
C GLU A 30 -12.96 -33.46 -11.11
N CYS A 31 -13.13 -32.13 -11.12
CA CYS A 31 -12.65 -31.25 -12.19
C CYS A 31 -11.13 -31.24 -12.31
N PHE A 32 -10.43 -31.00 -11.20
CA PHE A 32 -8.98 -30.73 -11.20
C PHE A 32 -8.12 -31.98 -11.05
N CYS A 33 -8.67 -33.06 -10.51
CA CYS A 33 -7.92 -34.29 -10.27
C CYS A 33 -8.38 -35.44 -11.19
N HIS A 34 -9.64 -35.85 -11.10
CA HIS A 34 -10.10 -37.06 -11.84
C HIS A 34 -10.21 -36.80 -13.34
N ASN A 35 -10.69 -35.63 -13.76
CA ASN A 35 -10.84 -35.26 -15.17
C ASN A 35 -9.59 -34.56 -15.75
N ASN A 36 -8.50 -34.49 -14.99
CA ASN A 36 -7.23 -33.94 -15.43
C ASN A 36 -6.20 -35.03 -15.63
N ALA A 37 -5.90 -35.35 -16.88
CA ALA A 37 -4.96 -36.44 -17.21
C ALA A 37 -3.55 -36.24 -16.67
N ASP A 38 -3.15 -35.01 -16.40
CA ASP A 38 -1.83 -34.71 -15.83
C ASP A 38 -1.78 -34.93 -14.31
N CYS A 39 -2.92 -35.15 -13.65
CA CYS A 39 -2.96 -35.34 -12.20
C CYS A 39 -2.53 -36.76 -11.80
N VAL A 40 -1.38 -36.85 -11.13
CA VAL A 40 -0.82 -38.12 -10.64
C VAL A 40 -1.36 -38.48 -9.26
N LEU A 41 -1.48 -37.47 -8.38
CA LEU A 41 -1.91 -37.66 -7.00
C LEU A 41 -2.59 -36.38 -6.53
N ALA A 42 -3.65 -36.54 -5.72
CA ALA A 42 -4.30 -35.43 -5.04
C ALA A 42 -4.59 -35.80 -3.59
N TYR A 43 -4.43 -34.84 -2.70
CA TYR A 43 -4.68 -34.99 -1.28
C TYR A 43 -5.34 -33.73 -0.70
N ARG A 44 -6.40 -33.94 0.10
CA ARG A 44 -7.06 -32.87 0.85
C ARG A 44 -6.37 -32.69 2.19
N ILE A 45 -5.70 -31.54 2.41
CA ILE A 45 -5.00 -31.26 3.66
C ILE A 45 -5.98 -30.88 4.76
N TYR A 46 -6.83 -29.91 4.50
CA TYR A 46 -7.89 -29.47 5.42
C TYR A 46 -8.95 -28.64 4.69
N VAL A 47 -10.17 -28.69 5.18
CA VAL A 47 -11.34 -27.94 4.71
C VAL A 47 -11.47 -27.96 3.17
N ASP A 48 -11.10 -26.88 2.48
CA ASP A 48 -11.17 -26.66 1.03
C ASP A 48 -9.78 -26.65 0.34
N HIS A 49 -8.73 -26.99 1.08
CA HIS A 49 -7.36 -26.98 0.58
C HIS A 49 -6.96 -28.32 0.00
N ILE A 50 -6.64 -28.35 -1.27
CA ILE A 50 -6.19 -29.54 -2.01
C ILE A 50 -4.77 -29.30 -2.51
N ILE A 51 -3.94 -30.32 -2.34
CA ILE A 51 -2.61 -30.40 -2.96
C ILE A 51 -2.68 -31.46 -4.07
N MET A 52 -2.07 -31.14 -5.22
CA MET A 52 -2.01 -32.04 -6.35
C MET A 52 -0.59 -32.15 -6.88
N LEU A 53 -0.16 -33.35 -7.16
CA LEU A 53 1.02 -33.62 -7.95
C LEU A 53 0.59 -33.83 -9.39
N ILE A 54 1.14 -33.03 -10.29
CA ILE A 54 0.87 -33.16 -11.72
C ILE A 54 2.15 -33.47 -12.48
N GLU A 55 2.01 -34.18 -13.58
CA GLU A 55 3.08 -34.37 -14.56
C GLU A 55 3.15 -33.14 -15.44
N ALA A 56 4.30 -32.45 -15.43
CA ALA A 56 4.49 -31.19 -16.14
C ALA A 56 5.83 -31.15 -16.88
N GLU A 57 6.40 -32.32 -17.19
CA GLU A 57 7.70 -32.40 -17.87
C GLU A 57 7.64 -31.74 -19.26
N GLY A 58 8.48 -30.71 -19.44
CA GLY A 58 8.52 -29.94 -20.69
C GLY A 58 7.34 -29.00 -20.92
N LEU A 59 6.43 -28.79 -19.93
CA LEU A 59 5.29 -27.91 -20.08
C LEU A 59 5.69 -26.44 -19.83
N PRO A 60 5.67 -25.56 -20.85
CA PRO A 60 6.03 -24.15 -20.66
C PRO A 60 5.04 -23.44 -19.71
N GLU A 61 5.56 -22.53 -18.87
CA GLU A 61 4.76 -21.77 -17.92
C GLU A 61 3.52 -21.11 -18.54
N LYS A 62 3.66 -20.56 -19.75
CA LYS A 62 2.57 -19.90 -20.46
C LYS A 62 1.44 -20.88 -20.81
N VAL A 63 1.78 -22.11 -21.22
CA VAL A 63 0.80 -23.15 -21.54
C VAL A 63 0.14 -23.67 -20.28
N PHE A 64 0.92 -23.87 -19.21
CA PHE A 64 0.41 -24.22 -17.88
C PHE A 64 -0.64 -23.20 -17.41
N LYS A 65 -0.25 -21.90 -17.39
CA LYS A 65 -1.16 -20.83 -16.97
C LYS A 65 -2.43 -20.77 -17.81
N ALA A 66 -2.33 -20.89 -19.13
CA ALA A 66 -3.49 -20.87 -20.01
C ALA A 66 -4.45 -22.03 -19.71
N LYS A 67 -3.92 -23.27 -19.61
CA LYS A 67 -4.72 -24.46 -19.29
C LYS A 67 -5.47 -24.31 -17.96
N TYR A 68 -4.74 -23.96 -16.89
CA TYR A 68 -5.34 -23.89 -15.56
C TYR A 68 -6.23 -22.67 -15.37
N ASN A 69 -5.97 -21.52 -16.03
CA ASN A 69 -6.89 -20.39 -16.04
C ASN A 69 -8.25 -20.77 -16.66
N ASP A 70 -8.23 -21.50 -17.76
CA ASP A 70 -9.47 -21.98 -18.41
C ASP A 70 -10.26 -22.90 -17.46
N MET A 71 -9.58 -23.84 -16.81
CA MET A 71 -10.22 -24.74 -15.83
C MET A 71 -10.80 -23.97 -14.62
N LEU A 72 -10.06 -23.00 -14.08
CA LEU A 72 -10.49 -22.19 -12.95
C LEU A 72 -11.70 -21.31 -13.31
N SER A 73 -11.68 -20.68 -14.49
CA SER A 73 -12.77 -19.84 -14.98
C SER A 73 -14.03 -20.66 -15.20
N HIS A 74 -13.90 -21.78 -15.92
CA HIS A 74 -15.04 -22.67 -16.19
C HIS A 74 -15.69 -23.20 -14.90
N PHE A 75 -14.88 -23.63 -13.93
CA PHE A 75 -15.38 -24.09 -12.62
C PHE A 75 -16.11 -22.96 -11.88
N SER A 76 -15.51 -21.76 -11.83
CA SER A 76 -16.06 -20.61 -11.13
C SER A 76 -17.36 -20.12 -11.78
N GLU A 77 -17.42 -20.04 -13.10
CA GLU A 77 -18.62 -19.66 -13.86
C GLU A 77 -19.77 -20.61 -13.60
N LYS A 78 -19.53 -21.92 -13.76
CA LYS A 78 -20.54 -22.96 -13.54
C LYS A 78 -21.07 -22.94 -12.11
N THR A 79 -20.16 -22.78 -11.12
CA THR A 79 -20.55 -22.71 -9.71
C THR A 79 -21.33 -21.45 -9.39
N ASN A 80 -20.93 -20.30 -9.95
CA ASN A 80 -21.61 -19.02 -9.70
C ASN A 80 -22.97 -18.92 -10.42
N MET A 81 -23.21 -19.68 -11.50
CA MET A 81 -24.56 -19.82 -12.09
C MET A 81 -25.50 -20.56 -11.13
N GLU A 82 -25.01 -21.59 -10.41
CA GLU A 82 -25.80 -22.37 -9.45
C GLU A 82 -25.96 -21.62 -8.11
N PHE A 83 -24.92 -20.88 -7.69
CA PHE A 83 -24.85 -20.15 -6.42
C PHE A 83 -24.47 -18.67 -6.61
N PRO A 84 -25.34 -17.83 -7.19
CA PRO A 84 -25.00 -16.47 -7.64
C PRO A 84 -24.50 -15.54 -6.54
N LEU A 85 -24.96 -15.73 -5.30
CA LEU A 85 -24.59 -14.89 -4.16
C LEU A 85 -23.22 -15.28 -3.55
N ALA A 86 -22.71 -16.46 -3.85
CA ALA A 86 -21.46 -16.96 -3.26
C ALA A 86 -20.22 -16.34 -3.89
N ARG A 87 -20.28 -15.95 -5.16
CA ARG A 87 -19.15 -15.39 -5.93
C ARG A 87 -17.87 -16.21 -5.76
N ILE A 88 -17.99 -17.53 -5.93
CA ILE A 88 -16.87 -18.46 -5.75
C ILE A 88 -15.77 -18.19 -6.78
N ARG A 89 -14.53 -18.20 -6.28
CA ARG A 89 -13.31 -18.16 -7.07
C ARG A 89 -12.34 -19.21 -6.52
N LEU A 90 -11.47 -19.70 -7.38
CA LEU A 90 -10.40 -20.60 -6.98
C LEU A 90 -9.06 -19.90 -7.11
N TYR A 91 -8.16 -20.14 -6.16
CA TYR A 91 -6.77 -19.69 -6.23
C TYR A 91 -5.84 -20.90 -6.35
N LEU A 92 -4.92 -20.82 -7.28
CA LEU A 92 -3.95 -21.86 -7.59
C LEU A 92 -2.53 -21.35 -7.38
N GLY A 93 -1.77 -22.00 -6.50
CA GLY A 93 -0.33 -21.84 -6.38
C GLY A 93 0.38 -23.05 -6.93
N ALA A 94 1.39 -22.87 -7.76
CA ALA A 94 2.19 -23.94 -8.32
C ALA A 94 3.66 -23.79 -7.98
N TYR A 95 4.35 -24.92 -7.83
CA TYR A 95 5.79 -25.01 -7.75
C TYR A 95 6.28 -26.10 -8.71
N TYR A 96 7.18 -25.74 -9.63
CA TYR A 96 7.91 -26.68 -10.46
C TYR A 96 9.02 -27.31 -9.62
N VAL A 97 8.91 -28.60 -9.34
CA VAL A 97 9.90 -29.35 -8.56
C VAL A 97 11.11 -29.56 -9.43
N GLU A 98 12.21 -28.90 -9.10
CA GLU A 98 13.49 -28.99 -9.83
C GLU A 98 14.38 -30.09 -9.23
N ASP A 99 14.38 -30.22 -7.92
CA ASP A 99 15.11 -31.24 -7.19
C ASP A 99 14.15 -32.32 -6.67
N ARG A 100 14.35 -33.57 -7.08
CA ARG A 100 13.53 -34.70 -6.65
C ARG A 100 13.83 -35.16 -5.22
N ASP A 101 14.95 -34.76 -4.67
CA ASP A 101 15.38 -35.08 -3.32
C ASP A 101 14.95 -33.99 -2.30
N GLU A 102 14.28 -32.92 -2.76
CA GLU A 102 13.75 -31.87 -1.89
C GLU A 102 12.67 -32.43 -0.97
N ASP A 103 12.66 -32.01 0.30
CA ASP A 103 11.65 -32.42 1.29
C ASP A 103 10.23 -32.06 0.82
N ILE A 104 9.33 -33.02 0.92
CA ILE A 104 7.94 -32.88 0.47
C ILE A 104 7.19 -31.74 1.18
N GLY A 105 7.51 -31.49 2.46
CA GLY A 105 6.96 -30.37 3.21
C GLY A 105 7.36 -29.04 2.60
N ILE A 106 8.62 -28.88 2.21
CA ILE A 106 9.13 -27.66 1.54
C ILE A 106 8.44 -27.47 0.18
N ILE A 107 8.28 -28.57 -0.59
CA ILE A 107 7.59 -28.53 -1.88
C ILE A 107 6.14 -28.07 -1.74
N ILE A 108 5.44 -28.58 -0.72
CA ILE A 108 4.07 -28.19 -0.40
C ILE A 108 4.02 -26.72 0.02
N ASP A 109 4.90 -26.29 0.94
CA ASP A 109 4.95 -24.92 1.46
C ASP A 109 5.19 -23.91 0.34
N LYS A 110 6.10 -24.18 -0.58
CA LYS A 110 6.36 -23.35 -1.75
C LYS A 110 5.11 -23.16 -2.61
N SER A 111 4.37 -24.22 -2.90
CA SER A 111 3.13 -24.17 -3.67
C SER A 111 2.02 -23.40 -2.93
N GLN A 112 1.91 -23.59 -1.63
CA GLN A 112 0.96 -22.86 -0.77
C GLN A 112 1.33 -21.37 -0.66
N TYR A 113 2.63 -21.05 -0.57
CA TYR A 113 3.08 -19.67 -0.53
C TYR A 113 2.71 -18.93 -1.81
N ALA A 114 2.98 -19.52 -2.98
CA ALA A 114 2.56 -18.97 -4.26
C ALA A 114 1.05 -18.70 -4.30
N ARG A 115 0.23 -19.62 -3.80
CA ARG A 115 -1.23 -19.44 -3.72
C ARG A 115 -1.63 -18.29 -2.80
N ARG A 116 -0.99 -18.18 -1.62
CA ARG A 116 -1.31 -17.11 -0.65
C ARG A 116 -0.95 -15.73 -1.19
N SER A 117 0.13 -15.62 -1.97
CA SER A 117 0.60 -14.34 -2.52
C SER A 117 -0.40 -13.64 -3.45
N ILE A 118 -1.37 -14.37 -3.99
CA ILE A 118 -2.39 -13.84 -4.91
C ILE A 118 -3.77 -13.65 -4.28
N LYS A 119 -4.00 -14.06 -3.02
CA LYS A 119 -5.31 -13.93 -2.38
C LYS A 119 -5.80 -12.48 -2.24
N ALA A 120 -4.89 -11.53 -2.15
CA ALA A 120 -5.20 -10.10 -2.12
C ALA A 120 -5.38 -9.48 -3.52
N ASN A 121 -5.01 -10.21 -4.58
CA ASN A 121 -5.09 -9.70 -5.95
C ASN A 121 -6.30 -10.29 -6.67
N TYR A 122 -7.33 -9.47 -6.89
CA TYR A 122 -8.57 -9.87 -7.55
C TYR A 122 -8.44 -10.17 -9.04
N LEU A 123 -7.30 -9.89 -9.66
CA LEU A 123 -7.06 -10.05 -11.10
C LEU A 123 -6.27 -11.31 -11.45
N THR A 124 -5.62 -11.94 -10.48
CA THR A 124 -4.74 -13.09 -10.71
C THR A 124 -5.23 -14.31 -9.94
N TYR A 125 -5.45 -15.41 -10.63
CA TYR A 125 -5.92 -16.66 -10.01
C TYR A 125 -4.84 -17.73 -9.91
N ILE A 126 -3.69 -17.55 -10.57
CA ILE A 126 -2.59 -18.48 -10.61
C ILE A 126 -1.28 -17.77 -10.28
N ALA A 127 -0.54 -18.29 -9.31
CA ALA A 127 0.85 -17.92 -9.05
C ALA A 127 1.75 -19.15 -9.18
N ILE A 128 2.94 -18.96 -9.70
CA ILE A 128 4.00 -19.97 -9.74
C ILE A 128 5.09 -19.50 -8.80
N PHE A 129 5.51 -20.38 -7.88
CA PHE A 129 6.56 -20.08 -6.93
C PHE A 129 7.88 -19.79 -7.65
N ARG A 130 8.57 -18.77 -7.20
CA ARG A 130 9.88 -18.34 -7.67
C ARG A 130 10.80 -18.04 -6.48
N ALA A 131 12.09 -18.07 -6.70
CA ALA A 131 13.09 -17.83 -5.65
C ALA A 131 12.94 -16.46 -4.96
N ASP A 132 12.46 -15.44 -5.68
CA ASP A 132 12.15 -14.12 -5.10
C ASP A 132 10.99 -14.16 -4.09
N MET A 133 10.04 -15.07 -4.27
CA MET A 133 8.95 -15.31 -3.32
C MET A 133 9.44 -15.95 -2.01
N GLU A 134 10.42 -16.84 -2.08
CA GLU A 134 11.04 -17.42 -0.87
C GLU A 134 11.74 -16.35 -0.04
N LYS A 135 12.49 -15.47 -0.72
CA LYS A 135 13.13 -14.34 -0.06
C LYS A 135 12.09 -13.44 0.64
N LYS A 136 10.98 -13.13 -0.06
CA LYS A 136 9.88 -12.34 0.53
C LYS A 136 9.27 -13.02 1.76
N ALA A 137 9.07 -14.35 1.74
CA ALA A 137 8.55 -15.09 2.89
C ALA A 137 9.50 -15.04 4.10
N VAL A 138 10.80 -15.18 3.84
CA VAL A 138 11.85 -15.08 4.87
C VAL A 138 11.89 -13.65 5.43
N ASP A 139 11.77 -12.65 4.55
CA ASP A 139 11.78 -11.24 4.96
C ASP A 139 10.54 -10.91 5.81
N GLU A 140 9.34 -11.39 5.45
CA GLU A 140 8.14 -11.26 6.28
C GLU A 140 8.31 -11.90 7.66
N ALA A 141 8.85 -13.12 7.71
CA ALA A 141 9.07 -13.83 8.97
C ALA A 141 10.06 -13.12 9.90
N LYS A 142 10.95 -12.28 9.36
CA LYS A 142 11.89 -11.45 10.11
C LYS A 142 11.31 -10.08 10.47
N ILE A 143 10.64 -9.43 9.52
CA ILE A 143 10.16 -8.06 9.66
C ILE A 143 9.06 -7.95 10.73
N ILE A 144 8.10 -8.87 10.79
CA ILE A 144 6.98 -8.78 11.73
C ILE A 144 7.45 -8.83 13.20
N PRO A 145 8.27 -9.80 13.65
CA PRO A 145 8.79 -9.80 15.02
C PRO A 145 9.66 -8.60 15.32
N MET A 146 10.47 -8.16 14.34
CA MET A 146 11.31 -6.97 14.46
C MET A 146 10.47 -5.70 14.64
N PHE A 147 9.40 -5.54 13.86
CA PHE A 147 8.45 -4.42 13.98
C PHE A 147 7.82 -4.36 15.38
N TYR A 148 7.33 -5.50 15.90
CA TYR A 148 6.78 -5.54 17.26
C TYR A 148 7.83 -5.18 18.31
N SER A 149 9.04 -5.71 18.18
CA SER A 149 10.15 -5.35 19.07
C SER A 149 10.51 -3.86 18.97
N ALA A 150 10.48 -3.27 17.77
CA ALA A 150 10.72 -1.85 17.59
C ALA A 150 9.62 -0.99 18.22
N LEU A 151 8.36 -1.42 18.09
CA LEU A 151 7.20 -0.73 18.69
C LEU A 151 7.25 -0.75 20.22
N GLU A 152 7.57 -1.91 20.83
CA GLU A 152 7.66 -2.09 22.28
C GLU A 152 8.84 -1.35 22.89
N ASN A 153 9.95 -1.21 22.19
CA ASN A 153 11.19 -0.59 22.66
C ASN A 153 11.41 0.83 22.15
N ASP A 154 10.36 1.49 21.64
CA ASP A 154 10.38 2.87 21.14
C ASP A 154 11.44 3.14 20.05
N ARG A 155 11.71 2.16 19.18
CA ARG A 155 12.70 2.23 18.09
C ARG A 155 12.11 2.60 16.73
N ILE A 156 10.96 3.26 16.71
CA ILE A 156 10.36 3.86 15.51
C ILE A 156 10.60 5.37 15.60
N GLU A 157 11.39 5.89 14.67
CA GLU A 157 11.77 7.30 14.63
C GLU A 157 10.97 8.05 13.54
N VAL A 158 10.75 9.34 13.78
CA VAL A 158 10.12 10.25 12.82
C VAL A 158 11.21 11.08 12.14
N TYR A 159 11.28 10.95 10.83
CA TYR A 159 12.07 11.79 9.95
C TYR A 159 11.14 12.74 9.21
N ILE A 160 11.61 13.92 8.85
CA ILE A 160 10.80 14.89 8.12
C ILE A 160 11.54 15.28 6.84
N GLN A 161 10.87 15.11 5.71
CA GLN A 161 11.36 15.60 4.43
C GLN A 161 10.73 16.97 4.15
N PRO A 162 11.53 18.03 3.95
CA PRO A 162 10.99 19.37 3.76
C PRO A 162 10.33 19.53 2.39
N LYS A 163 9.26 20.34 2.35
CA LYS A 163 8.56 20.83 1.16
C LYS A 163 8.89 22.30 0.98
N PHE A 164 9.20 22.71 -0.26
CA PHE A 164 9.62 24.08 -0.58
C PHE A 164 8.77 24.73 -1.63
N SER A 165 8.59 26.04 -1.49
CA SER A 165 8.15 26.92 -2.57
C SER A 165 9.31 27.20 -3.51
N ILE A 166 9.11 27.02 -4.82
CA ILE A 166 10.16 27.29 -5.82
C ILE A 166 10.42 28.79 -5.97
N CYS A 167 9.36 29.62 -5.82
CA CYS A 167 9.45 31.06 -6.11
C CYS A 167 10.38 31.83 -5.17
N ASP A 168 10.37 31.48 -3.88
CA ASP A 168 11.09 32.20 -2.82
C ASP A 168 11.98 31.27 -1.98
N GLU A 169 12.14 30.04 -2.40
CA GLU A 169 12.91 28.98 -1.72
C GLU A 169 12.53 28.82 -0.24
N ARG A 170 11.30 29.18 0.13
CA ARG A 170 10.81 29.13 1.50
C ARG A 170 10.28 27.74 1.83
N LEU A 171 10.56 27.28 3.06
CA LEU A 171 9.88 26.11 3.61
C LEU A 171 8.38 26.34 3.69
N ILE A 172 7.59 25.44 3.13
CA ILE A 172 6.12 25.46 3.17
C ILE A 172 5.53 24.35 4.02
N GLY A 173 6.35 23.39 4.41
CA GLY A 173 5.93 22.25 5.23
C GLY A 173 6.95 21.12 5.19
N GLY A 174 6.50 19.94 5.55
CA GLY A 174 7.31 18.73 5.47
C GLY A 174 6.43 17.48 5.49
N GLU A 175 7.02 16.34 5.16
CA GLU A 175 6.38 15.03 5.25
C GLU A 175 7.03 14.19 6.33
N ALA A 176 6.22 13.66 7.26
CA ALA A 176 6.68 12.77 8.31
C ALA A 176 6.79 11.33 7.80
N LEU A 177 8.01 10.81 7.85
CA LEU A 177 8.38 9.50 7.36
C LEU A 177 8.88 8.63 8.50
N SER A 178 8.34 7.43 8.62
CA SER A 178 8.80 6.45 9.62
C SER A 178 10.20 5.94 9.31
N ARG A 179 10.98 5.69 10.36
CA ARG A 179 12.24 4.94 10.30
C ARG A 179 12.27 3.93 11.43
N ILE A 180 12.32 2.66 11.08
CA ILE A 180 12.48 1.59 12.07
C ILE A 180 13.97 1.35 12.28
N MET A 181 14.38 1.31 13.55
CA MET A 181 15.75 0.99 13.93
C MET A 181 15.85 -0.48 14.36
N ASP A 182 16.88 -1.18 13.89
CA ASP A 182 17.20 -2.53 14.36
C ASP A 182 17.78 -2.51 15.79
N ASN A 183 18.16 -3.67 16.31
CA ASN A 183 18.74 -3.78 17.65
C ASN A 183 20.12 -3.11 17.79
N ASP A 184 20.80 -2.93 16.66
CA ASP A 184 22.14 -2.34 16.59
C ASP A 184 22.09 -0.82 16.30
N GLY A 185 20.88 -0.27 16.13
CA GLY A 185 20.64 1.14 15.84
C GLY A 185 20.75 1.51 14.36
N ASN A 186 20.76 0.53 13.45
CA ASN A 186 20.76 0.82 12.02
C ASN A 186 19.33 1.05 11.51
N ILE A 187 19.19 1.99 10.57
CA ILE A 187 17.90 2.27 9.93
C ILE A 187 17.56 1.15 8.95
N ILE A 188 16.36 0.59 9.10
CA ILE A 188 15.79 -0.34 8.16
C ILE A 188 15.07 0.45 7.07
N PRO A 189 15.41 0.23 5.79
CA PRO A 189 14.77 0.93 4.68
C PRO A 189 13.25 0.72 4.65
N PRO A 190 12.42 1.78 4.45
CA PRO A 190 10.95 1.66 4.38
C PRO A 190 10.45 0.62 3.39
N GLY A 191 11.06 0.51 2.22
CA GLY A 191 10.71 -0.50 1.22
C GLY A 191 10.89 -1.96 1.67
N MET A 192 11.53 -2.22 2.82
CA MET A 192 11.62 -3.56 3.39
C MET A 192 10.43 -3.91 4.30
N TYR A 193 9.72 -2.92 4.86
CA TYR A 193 8.66 -3.20 5.83
C TYR A 193 7.28 -2.66 5.45
N ILE A 194 7.15 -1.56 4.71
CA ILE A 194 5.85 -0.94 4.40
C ILE A 194 4.91 -1.96 3.74
N ASP A 195 5.30 -2.53 2.61
CA ASP A 195 4.48 -3.52 1.87
C ASP A 195 4.07 -4.72 2.75
N ILE A 196 4.95 -5.13 3.67
CA ILE A 196 4.69 -6.25 4.58
C ILE A 196 3.64 -5.84 5.61
N LEU A 197 3.79 -4.67 6.22
CA LEU A 197 2.87 -4.16 7.23
C LEU A 197 1.48 -3.86 6.64
N GLU A 198 1.39 -3.34 5.42
CA GLU A 198 0.13 -3.16 4.71
C GLU A 198 -0.60 -4.48 4.48
N ARG A 199 0.08 -5.47 3.88
CA ARG A 199 -0.50 -6.80 3.59
C ARG A 199 -0.93 -7.56 4.84
N THR A 200 -0.26 -7.33 5.95
CA THR A 200 -0.56 -7.98 7.24
C THR A 200 -1.49 -7.15 8.12
N HIS A 201 -1.97 -6.00 7.63
CA HIS A 201 -2.80 -5.04 8.37
C HIS A 201 -2.14 -4.53 9.67
N LEU A 202 -0.82 -4.51 9.71
CA LEU A 202 -0.05 -3.95 10.82
C LEU A 202 0.33 -2.49 10.60
N ILE A 203 0.06 -1.96 9.40
CA ILE A 203 0.40 -0.58 9.03
C ILE A 203 -0.27 0.43 9.98
N SER A 204 -1.53 0.23 10.39
CA SER A 204 -2.22 1.10 11.34
C SER A 204 -1.50 1.26 12.68
N LYS A 205 -0.76 0.23 13.13
CA LYS A 205 0.05 0.35 14.35
C LYS A 205 1.26 1.25 14.13
N LEU A 206 1.87 1.17 12.94
CA LEU A 206 2.97 2.05 12.56
C LEU A 206 2.49 3.50 12.43
N ASP A 207 1.43 3.72 11.66
CA ASP A 207 0.86 5.04 11.40
C ASP A 207 0.40 5.69 12.70
N GLY A 208 -0.33 4.97 13.54
CA GLY A 208 -0.73 5.45 14.86
C GLY A 208 0.46 5.76 15.79
N CYS A 209 1.59 5.06 15.66
CA CYS A 209 2.82 5.40 16.41
C CYS A 209 3.45 6.69 15.88
N VAL A 210 3.61 6.81 14.56
CA VAL A 210 4.19 8.00 13.90
C VAL A 210 3.35 9.24 14.19
N ILE A 211 2.02 9.15 14.07
CA ILE A 211 1.10 10.26 14.34
C ILE A 211 1.24 10.74 15.78
N ARG A 212 1.20 9.84 16.77
CA ARG A 212 1.37 10.21 18.19
C ARG A 212 2.73 10.86 18.44
N LYS A 213 3.80 10.37 17.83
CA LYS A 213 5.13 10.97 17.92
C LYS A 213 5.16 12.35 17.29
N LEU A 214 4.57 12.54 16.11
CA LEU A 214 4.51 13.87 15.48
C LEU A 214 3.70 14.87 16.31
N ILE A 215 2.58 14.45 16.89
CA ILE A 215 1.80 15.31 17.80
C ILE A 215 2.69 15.80 18.96
N ALA A 216 3.45 14.90 19.59
CA ALA A 216 4.37 15.23 20.66
C ALA A 216 5.52 16.15 20.20
N ILE A 217 6.04 15.93 18.98
CA ILE A 217 7.08 16.76 18.36
C ILE A 217 6.56 18.18 18.09
N GLN A 218 5.39 18.31 17.45
CA GLN A 218 4.76 19.61 17.19
C GLN A 218 4.45 20.36 18.49
N LYS A 219 3.93 19.65 19.51
CA LYS A 219 3.71 20.22 20.84
C LYS A 219 4.99 20.73 21.46
N LYS A 220 6.08 19.96 21.39
CA LYS A 220 7.40 20.35 21.88
C LYS A 220 7.89 21.62 21.17
N TRP A 221 7.79 21.71 19.84
CA TRP A 221 8.18 22.90 19.08
C TRP A 221 7.38 24.13 19.52
N MET A 222 6.07 23.97 19.71
CA MET A 222 5.19 25.02 20.20
C MET A 222 5.62 25.51 21.60
N ASP A 223 5.92 24.58 22.52
CA ASP A 223 6.35 24.90 23.89
C ASP A 223 7.74 25.54 23.93
N GLU A 224 8.63 25.23 22.99
CA GLU A 224 9.93 25.85 22.78
C GLU A 224 9.84 27.23 22.08
N GLY A 225 8.65 27.67 21.67
CA GLY A 225 8.44 28.92 20.92
C GLY A 225 8.99 28.89 19.50
N ARG A 226 9.20 27.71 18.93
CA ARG A 226 9.59 27.58 17.52
C ARG A 226 8.39 27.84 16.61
N PRO A 227 8.58 28.40 15.41
CA PRO A 227 7.51 28.53 14.45
C PRO A 227 7.03 27.12 14.02
N LEU A 228 5.71 26.92 14.08
CA LEU A 228 5.12 25.68 13.59
C LEU A 228 5.00 25.73 12.05
N THR A 229 5.11 24.58 11.41
CA THR A 229 4.85 24.38 9.98
C THR A 229 3.96 23.17 9.78
N THR A 230 3.25 23.12 8.66
CA THR A 230 2.39 21.98 8.33
C THR A 230 3.24 20.75 8.03
N ILE A 231 2.96 19.66 8.75
CA ILE A 231 3.61 18.37 8.50
C ILE A 231 2.55 17.37 8.07
N SER A 232 2.78 16.77 6.92
CA SER A 232 1.92 15.72 6.41
C SER A 232 2.28 14.35 6.99
N LEU A 233 1.26 13.50 7.08
CA LEU A 233 1.28 12.16 7.64
C LEU A 233 0.58 11.20 6.69
N ASN A 234 1.19 10.09 6.38
CA ASN A 234 0.54 9.03 5.64
C ASN A 234 -0.60 8.42 6.45
N LEU A 235 -1.73 8.18 5.79
CA LEU A 235 -2.90 7.55 6.36
C LEU A 235 -3.37 6.43 5.42
N SER A 236 -3.28 5.21 5.91
CA SER A 236 -3.62 4.04 5.10
C SER A 236 -5.12 3.84 4.96
N ARG A 237 -5.53 3.06 3.97
CA ARG A 237 -6.92 2.63 3.84
C ARG A 237 -7.43 1.87 5.07
N VAL A 238 -6.55 1.08 5.71
CA VAL A 238 -6.89 0.30 6.90
C VAL A 238 -7.25 1.24 8.05
N ASP A 239 -6.52 2.35 8.20
CA ASP A 239 -6.75 3.36 9.22
C ASP A 239 -8.11 4.04 9.08
N LEU A 240 -8.47 4.42 7.85
CA LEU A 240 -9.77 5.06 7.56
C LEU A 240 -10.97 4.13 7.77
N LEU A 241 -10.76 2.81 7.67
CA LEU A 241 -11.81 1.80 7.87
C LEU A 241 -11.79 1.21 9.28
N GLU A 242 -10.76 1.45 10.07
CA GLU A 242 -10.69 1.02 11.46
C GLU A 242 -11.59 1.91 12.34
N GLN A 243 -12.56 1.28 13.00
CA GLN A 243 -13.54 1.99 13.79
C GLN A 243 -12.90 2.80 14.92
N GLY A 244 -13.11 4.10 14.93
CA GLY A 244 -12.61 5.00 15.97
C GLY A 244 -11.13 5.42 15.83
N PHE A 245 -10.42 4.96 14.80
CA PHE A 245 -9.01 5.35 14.60
C PHE A 245 -8.89 6.86 14.33
N VAL A 246 -9.64 7.38 13.35
CA VAL A 246 -9.65 8.81 12.99
C VAL A 246 -10.09 9.69 14.16
N ASP A 247 -11.15 9.27 14.88
CA ASP A 247 -11.61 9.96 16.09
C ASP A 247 -10.51 10.02 17.16
N SER A 248 -9.79 8.92 17.38
CA SER A 248 -8.70 8.85 18.37
C SER A 248 -7.53 9.78 18.03
N ILE A 249 -7.19 9.89 16.75
CA ILE A 249 -6.18 10.84 16.27
C ILE A 249 -6.64 12.28 16.50
N HIS A 250 -7.86 12.61 16.10
CA HIS A 250 -8.43 13.94 16.32
C HIS A 250 -8.41 14.32 17.81
N GLN A 251 -8.84 13.42 18.66
CA GLN A 251 -8.82 13.64 20.11
C GLN A 251 -7.41 13.90 20.63
N ALA A 252 -6.42 13.12 20.20
CA ALA A 252 -5.02 13.30 20.62
C ALA A 252 -4.45 14.65 20.16
N ILE A 253 -4.79 15.11 18.95
CA ILE A 253 -4.37 16.44 18.45
C ILE A 253 -5.03 17.54 19.28
N VAL A 254 -6.33 17.45 19.55
CA VAL A 254 -7.05 18.44 20.39
C VAL A 254 -6.45 18.51 21.80
N GLU A 255 -6.16 17.36 22.42
CA GLU A 255 -5.58 17.29 23.76
C GLU A 255 -4.15 17.87 23.81
N SER A 256 -3.39 17.82 22.71
CA SER A 256 -2.06 18.42 22.62
C SER A 256 -2.10 19.96 22.62
N GLY A 257 -3.21 20.56 22.21
CA GLY A 257 -3.34 22.00 22.01
C GLY A 257 -2.68 22.54 20.74
N VAL A 258 -2.11 21.67 19.88
CA VAL A 258 -1.55 22.07 18.59
C VAL A 258 -2.69 22.31 17.61
N PRO A 259 -2.76 23.46 16.90
CA PRO A 259 -3.83 23.71 15.96
C PRO A 259 -3.86 22.70 14.80
N SER A 260 -5.08 22.27 14.39
CA SER A 260 -5.28 21.26 13.33
C SER A 260 -4.64 21.63 12.00
N GLY A 261 -4.57 22.91 11.66
CA GLY A 261 -3.97 23.40 10.39
C GLY A 261 -2.46 23.10 10.23
N TYR A 262 -1.79 22.61 11.27
CA TYR A 262 -0.40 22.15 11.19
C TYR A 262 -0.27 20.65 10.91
N PHE A 263 -1.39 19.97 10.68
CA PHE A 263 -1.43 18.56 10.28
C PHE A 263 -2.11 18.42 8.91
N GLU A 264 -1.47 17.64 8.05
CA GLU A 264 -1.99 17.24 6.74
C GLU A 264 -2.02 15.70 6.69
N PHE A 265 -3.05 15.11 6.09
CA PHE A 265 -3.13 13.66 5.91
C PHE A 265 -3.01 13.30 4.44
N GLU A 266 -2.02 12.46 4.13
CA GLU A 266 -1.72 11.99 2.78
C GLU A 266 -2.39 10.62 2.52
N LEU A 267 -3.09 10.53 1.40
CA LEU A 267 -3.85 9.35 0.99
C LEU A 267 -3.39 8.93 -0.40
N THR A 268 -2.89 7.71 -0.55
CA THR A 268 -2.54 7.20 -1.87
C THR A 268 -3.77 6.97 -2.74
N GLU A 269 -3.61 7.02 -4.07
CA GLU A 269 -4.68 6.76 -5.03
C GLU A 269 -5.43 5.45 -4.78
N THR A 270 -4.73 4.41 -4.32
CA THR A 270 -5.29 3.08 -4.07
C THR A 270 -6.29 3.02 -2.92
N VAL A 271 -6.24 3.98 -2.00
CA VAL A 271 -7.18 4.09 -0.87
C VAL A 271 -8.63 4.11 -1.36
N PHE A 272 -8.88 4.71 -2.52
CA PHE A 272 -10.21 4.98 -3.04
C PHE A 272 -10.80 3.87 -3.93
N CYS A 273 -10.07 2.78 -4.18
CA CYS A 273 -10.53 1.71 -5.07
C CYS A 273 -11.76 0.95 -4.56
N GLU A 274 -11.98 0.91 -3.23
CA GLU A 274 -13.10 0.22 -2.59
C GLU A 274 -13.61 1.01 -1.37
N ASN A 275 -14.86 0.79 -0.96
CA ASN A 275 -15.48 1.44 0.22
C ASN A 275 -15.47 2.98 0.16
N ILE A 276 -15.50 3.56 -1.04
CA ILE A 276 -15.37 5.00 -1.25
C ILE A 276 -16.30 5.84 -0.38
N THR A 277 -17.54 5.40 -0.16
CA THR A 277 -18.54 6.12 0.66
C THR A 277 -18.11 6.26 2.10
N GLU A 278 -17.54 5.21 2.70
CA GLU A 278 -17.07 5.26 4.09
C GLU A 278 -15.81 6.09 4.23
N ILE A 279 -14.88 5.90 3.30
CA ILE A 279 -13.63 6.67 3.21
C ILE A 279 -13.94 8.17 3.06
N THR A 280 -14.84 8.55 2.15
CA THR A 280 -15.23 9.95 1.96
C THR A 280 -15.80 10.56 3.23
N LYS A 281 -16.60 9.83 4.01
CA LYS A 281 -17.09 10.34 5.30
C LYS A 281 -15.98 10.64 6.31
N GLN A 282 -14.96 9.79 6.36
CA GLN A 282 -13.80 10.03 7.23
C GLN A 282 -12.99 11.25 6.78
N ILE A 283 -12.84 11.43 5.46
CA ILE A 283 -12.19 12.59 4.89
C ILE A 283 -12.98 13.87 5.18
N ASP A 284 -14.30 13.85 4.96
CA ASP A 284 -15.17 14.98 5.27
C ASP A 284 -15.08 15.37 6.75
N PHE A 285 -15.09 14.38 7.65
CA PHE A 285 -14.88 14.62 9.08
C PHE A 285 -13.54 15.31 9.36
N LEU A 286 -12.43 14.83 8.78
CA LEU A 286 -11.12 15.45 8.96
C LEU A 286 -11.09 16.90 8.45
N LYS A 287 -11.69 17.15 7.28
CA LYS A 287 -11.78 18.50 6.70
C LYS A 287 -12.64 19.44 7.56
N GLU A 288 -13.77 18.98 8.10
CA GLU A 288 -14.60 19.74 9.05
C GLU A 288 -13.83 20.13 10.33
N LYS A 289 -12.83 19.32 10.72
CA LYS A 289 -11.94 19.60 11.86
C LYS A 289 -10.75 20.50 11.50
N GLY A 290 -10.63 20.92 10.23
CA GLY A 290 -9.62 21.87 9.77
C GLY A 290 -8.29 21.25 9.38
N TYR A 291 -8.26 19.94 9.11
CA TYR A 291 -7.09 19.27 8.55
C TYR A 291 -7.03 19.44 7.03
N LYS A 292 -5.82 19.51 6.48
CA LYS A 292 -5.59 19.41 5.03
C LYS A 292 -5.51 17.95 4.63
N ILE A 293 -6.00 17.64 3.43
CA ILE A 293 -5.96 16.30 2.85
C ILE A 293 -5.22 16.40 1.52
N SER A 294 -4.22 15.55 1.34
CA SER A 294 -3.48 15.43 0.07
C SER A 294 -3.69 14.06 -0.57
N MET A 295 -3.77 14.07 -1.89
CA MET A 295 -3.71 12.85 -2.70
C MET A 295 -2.27 12.60 -3.09
N ASP A 296 -1.71 11.49 -2.63
CA ASP A 296 -0.34 11.08 -2.89
C ASP A 296 -0.23 10.13 -4.09
N ASP A 297 0.98 10.00 -4.64
CA ASP A 297 1.32 9.13 -5.77
C ASP A 297 0.49 9.39 -7.05
N PHE A 298 0.00 10.61 -7.27
CA PHE A 298 -0.81 10.92 -8.45
C PHE A 298 -0.04 10.67 -9.75
N GLY A 299 -0.64 9.83 -10.59
CA GLY A 299 -0.08 9.45 -11.90
C GLY A 299 0.69 8.13 -11.88
N SER A 300 0.80 7.45 -10.73
CA SER A 300 1.35 6.10 -10.64
C SER A 300 0.32 5.02 -11.01
N GLY A 301 -0.99 5.34 -10.98
CA GLY A 301 -2.11 4.41 -11.18
C GLY A 301 -3.01 4.73 -12.37
N TYR A 302 -4.13 3.98 -12.51
CA TYR A 302 -4.98 4.01 -13.70
C TYR A 302 -6.26 4.87 -13.58
N ASN A 303 -6.61 5.41 -12.40
CA ASN A 303 -7.94 5.99 -12.16
C ASN A 303 -7.96 7.40 -11.54
N SER A 304 -6.82 8.06 -11.40
CA SER A 304 -6.64 9.30 -10.64
C SER A 304 -7.63 10.42 -11.00
N LEU A 305 -7.83 10.70 -12.27
CA LEU A 305 -8.71 11.80 -12.72
C LEU A 305 -10.19 11.58 -12.38
N TYR A 306 -10.68 10.35 -12.48
CA TYR A 306 -12.07 10.04 -12.13
C TYR A 306 -12.34 10.22 -10.63
N MET A 307 -11.36 9.93 -9.82
CA MET A 307 -11.47 10.01 -8.37
C MET A 307 -11.45 11.44 -7.85
N LEU A 308 -10.64 12.33 -8.46
CA LEU A 308 -10.55 13.74 -8.07
C LEU A 308 -11.90 14.48 -8.06
N GLY A 309 -12.81 14.11 -8.98
CA GLY A 309 -14.16 14.69 -8.99
C GLY A 309 -15.09 14.24 -7.86
N LYS A 310 -14.65 13.30 -7.01
CA LYS A 310 -15.47 12.68 -5.95
C LYS A 310 -14.90 12.83 -4.55
N ILE A 311 -13.62 13.13 -4.44
CA ILE A 311 -12.92 13.13 -3.17
C ILE A 311 -12.53 14.56 -2.84
N PRO A 312 -12.87 15.05 -1.63
CA PRO A 312 -12.59 16.41 -1.23
C PRO A 312 -11.15 16.57 -0.73
N VAL A 313 -10.16 16.43 -1.63
CA VAL A 313 -8.75 16.70 -1.32
C VAL A 313 -8.41 18.18 -1.55
N ASP A 314 -7.34 18.67 -0.92
CA ASP A 314 -6.85 20.05 -1.02
C ASP A 314 -5.58 20.12 -1.89
N ILE A 315 -4.76 19.06 -1.82
CA ILE A 315 -3.42 19.02 -2.41
C ILE A 315 -3.30 17.79 -3.30
N ILE A 316 -2.61 17.91 -4.43
CA ILE A 316 -2.25 16.80 -5.31
C ILE A 316 -0.72 16.72 -5.38
N LYS A 317 -0.15 15.59 -4.98
CA LYS A 317 1.28 15.31 -5.06
C LYS A 317 1.55 14.47 -6.30
N PHE A 318 2.27 15.04 -7.25
CA PHE A 318 2.68 14.32 -8.46
C PHE A 318 3.84 13.38 -8.15
N ASP A 319 3.60 12.09 -8.35
CA ASP A 319 4.61 11.04 -8.16
C ASP A 319 5.88 11.29 -8.96
N ARG A 320 7.03 10.92 -8.39
CA ARG A 320 8.34 11.04 -9.03
C ARG A 320 8.39 10.41 -10.43
N GLY A 321 7.81 9.22 -10.62
CA GLY A 321 7.82 8.51 -11.90
C GLY A 321 7.01 9.28 -12.94
N PHE A 322 5.86 9.82 -12.57
CA PHE A 322 5.06 10.69 -13.44
C PHE A 322 5.82 11.97 -13.81
N VAL A 323 6.44 12.63 -12.84
CA VAL A 323 7.24 13.85 -13.05
C VAL A 323 8.37 13.55 -14.03
N LEU A 324 9.24 12.58 -13.74
CA LEU A 324 10.40 12.25 -14.58
C LEU A 324 9.99 11.87 -16.01
N ASN A 325 8.95 11.05 -16.16
CA ASN A 325 8.44 10.69 -17.50
C ASN A 325 7.91 11.90 -18.26
N SER A 326 7.34 12.87 -17.55
CA SER A 326 6.81 14.11 -18.14
C SER A 326 7.90 15.12 -18.52
N LEU A 327 9.07 15.07 -17.86
CA LEU A 327 10.21 15.94 -18.21
C LEU A 327 10.86 15.53 -19.54
N HIS A 328 10.73 14.26 -19.94
CA HIS A 328 11.29 13.75 -21.19
C HIS A 328 10.34 13.99 -22.37
N GLY A 329 10.64 15.05 -23.16
CA GLY A 329 9.93 15.35 -24.40
C GLY A 329 8.82 16.40 -24.25
N GLU A 330 8.49 17.03 -25.39
CA GLU A 330 7.54 18.14 -25.47
C GLU A 330 6.10 17.72 -25.11
N THR A 331 5.69 16.51 -25.51
CA THR A 331 4.36 15.97 -25.21
C THR A 331 4.13 15.78 -23.72
N GLY A 332 5.11 15.19 -23.02
CA GLY A 332 5.03 14.97 -21.57
C GLY A 332 4.91 16.29 -20.81
N ARG A 333 5.75 17.27 -21.14
CA ARG A 333 5.71 18.63 -20.55
C ARG A 333 4.38 19.33 -20.81
N THR A 334 3.83 19.20 -22.03
CA THR A 334 2.52 19.78 -22.38
C THR A 334 1.40 19.15 -21.56
N ILE A 335 1.40 17.83 -21.39
CA ILE A 335 0.41 17.12 -20.55
C ILE A 335 0.51 17.60 -19.11
N MET A 336 1.70 17.58 -18.52
CA MET A 336 1.92 18.01 -17.12
C MET A 336 1.48 19.45 -16.91
N LYS A 337 1.87 20.37 -17.81
CA LYS A 337 1.46 21.80 -17.78
C LYS A 337 -0.06 21.96 -17.78
N ASN A 338 -0.75 21.27 -18.68
CA ASN A 338 -2.21 21.36 -18.79
C ASN A 338 -2.91 20.76 -17.55
N LEU A 339 -2.39 19.67 -16.98
CA LEU A 339 -2.91 19.11 -15.74
C LEU A 339 -2.74 20.06 -14.57
N ILE A 340 -1.55 20.64 -14.39
CA ILE A 340 -1.27 21.63 -13.34
C ILE A 340 -2.23 22.81 -13.47
N HIS A 341 -2.36 23.37 -14.68
CA HIS A 341 -3.28 24.47 -14.93
C HIS A 341 -4.73 24.13 -14.58
N THR A 342 -5.22 22.97 -15.06
CA THR A 342 -6.59 22.52 -14.78
C THR A 342 -6.83 22.33 -13.29
N PHE A 343 -5.88 21.74 -12.57
CA PHE A 343 -6.02 21.52 -11.13
C PHE A 343 -5.98 22.81 -10.33
N THR A 344 -5.13 23.76 -10.74
CA THR A 344 -5.06 25.07 -10.10
C THR A 344 -6.34 25.90 -10.36
N GLU A 345 -7.00 25.75 -11.51
CA GLU A 345 -8.30 26.40 -11.78
C GLU A 345 -9.45 25.91 -10.90
N VAL A 346 -9.32 24.72 -10.32
CA VAL A 346 -10.30 24.15 -9.37
C VAL A 346 -9.77 24.15 -7.92
N ASP A 347 -8.84 25.07 -7.64
CA ASP A 347 -8.29 25.37 -6.30
C ASP A 347 -7.49 24.23 -5.62
N PHE A 348 -6.92 23.27 -6.39
CA PHE A 348 -5.96 22.32 -5.83
C PHE A 348 -4.57 22.95 -5.73
N GLU A 349 -3.90 22.74 -4.59
CA GLU A 349 -2.46 22.97 -4.44
C GLU A 349 -1.70 21.80 -5.09
N ILE A 350 -0.59 22.08 -5.82
CA ILE A 350 0.18 21.05 -6.52
C ILE A 350 1.58 20.97 -5.94
N ILE A 351 2.04 19.77 -5.63
CA ILE A 351 3.42 19.48 -5.22
C ILE A 351 4.02 18.47 -6.19
N CYS A 352 5.19 18.78 -6.77
CA CYS A 352 5.96 17.83 -7.58
C CYS A 352 7.00 17.15 -6.70
N GLU A 353 6.97 15.81 -6.70
CA GLU A 353 7.86 15.00 -5.89
C GLU A 353 9.11 14.52 -6.62
N GLY A 354 10.10 14.12 -5.82
CA GLY A 354 11.30 13.47 -6.31
C GLY A 354 12.23 14.35 -7.12
N ILE A 355 12.18 15.67 -6.93
CA ILE A 355 13.06 16.62 -7.60
C ILE A 355 14.49 16.50 -7.05
N GLU A 356 15.45 16.18 -7.91
CA GLU A 356 16.84 15.91 -7.50
C GLU A 356 17.85 16.96 -7.97
N ASN A 357 17.49 17.79 -8.96
CA ASN A 357 18.38 18.81 -9.48
C ASN A 357 17.63 20.06 -9.96
N ARG A 358 18.37 21.16 -10.14
CA ARG A 358 17.83 22.46 -10.55
C ARG A 358 17.22 22.47 -11.96
N GLU A 359 17.65 21.58 -12.86
CA GLU A 359 17.06 21.46 -14.20
C GLU A 359 15.63 20.93 -14.10
N GLU A 360 15.42 19.86 -13.36
CA GLU A 360 14.08 19.31 -13.08
C GLU A 360 13.17 20.36 -12.45
N GLU A 361 13.64 21.05 -11.41
CA GLU A 361 12.91 22.12 -10.73
C GLU A 361 12.50 23.25 -11.70
N SER A 362 13.43 23.70 -12.54
CA SER A 362 13.15 24.74 -13.54
C SER A 362 12.07 24.31 -14.55
N ILE A 363 12.08 23.05 -14.96
CA ILE A 363 11.08 22.54 -15.90
C ILE A 363 9.71 22.46 -15.23
N VAL A 364 9.59 21.89 -14.01
CA VAL A 364 8.29 21.81 -13.32
C VAL A 364 7.75 23.20 -12.99
N TYR A 365 8.61 24.16 -12.66
CA TYR A 365 8.23 25.56 -12.49
C TYR A 365 7.68 26.18 -13.79
N SER A 366 8.35 25.93 -14.93
CA SER A 366 7.87 26.39 -16.24
C SER A 366 6.52 25.78 -16.65
N CYS A 367 6.16 24.63 -16.08
CA CYS A 367 4.85 23.99 -16.21
C CYS A 367 3.79 24.57 -15.26
N GLY A 368 4.17 25.47 -14.35
CA GLY A 368 3.26 26.15 -13.41
C GLY A 368 3.22 25.55 -12.00
N CYS A 369 4.06 24.56 -11.68
CA CYS A 369 4.17 24.05 -10.33
C CYS A 369 5.02 24.98 -9.46
N ASN A 370 4.49 25.36 -8.29
CA ASN A 370 5.15 26.28 -7.37
C ASN A 370 5.71 25.61 -6.11
N ALA A 371 5.43 24.33 -5.88
CA ALA A 371 5.86 23.61 -4.70
C ALA A 371 6.54 22.29 -5.07
N VAL A 372 7.63 21.96 -4.39
CA VAL A 372 8.43 20.77 -4.66
C VAL A 372 8.86 20.09 -3.38
N GLN A 373 9.08 18.80 -3.52
CA GLN A 373 9.72 17.94 -2.52
C GLN A 373 10.75 17.06 -3.23
N GLY A 374 11.96 16.95 -2.67
CA GLY A 374 12.97 16.09 -3.28
C GLY A 374 14.37 16.29 -2.73
N TYR A 375 15.30 15.46 -3.19
CA TYR A 375 16.69 15.46 -2.71
C TYR A 375 17.51 16.67 -3.17
N LEU A 376 16.97 17.47 -4.09
CA LEU A 376 17.58 18.75 -4.45
C LEU A 376 17.72 19.65 -3.21
N HIS A 377 16.71 19.70 -2.37
CA HIS A 377 16.69 20.52 -1.17
C HIS A 377 17.24 19.75 0.02
N ASP A 378 16.54 18.66 0.44
CA ASP A 378 17.05 17.75 1.47
C ASP A 378 16.44 16.35 1.34
N LYS A 379 17.19 15.38 1.85
CA LYS A 379 16.68 14.05 2.18
C LYS A 379 15.86 14.13 3.47
N PRO A 380 15.03 13.12 3.78
CA PRO A 380 14.38 13.03 5.08
C PRO A 380 15.40 13.18 6.23
N LEU A 381 15.16 14.13 7.12
CA LEU A 381 16.00 14.48 8.27
C LEU A 381 15.34 14.00 9.57
N PRO A 382 16.11 13.58 10.59
CA PRO A 382 15.57 13.43 11.94
C PRO A 382 14.84 14.72 12.36
N TYR A 383 13.68 14.60 13.03
CA TYR A 383 12.81 15.74 13.37
C TYR A 383 13.55 16.87 14.11
N TYR A 384 14.56 16.55 14.93
CA TYR A 384 15.34 17.57 15.66
C TYR A 384 16.31 18.32 14.74
N ILE A 385 16.93 17.64 13.75
CA ILE A 385 17.78 18.29 12.73
C ILE A 385 16.91 19.16 11.81
N PHE A 386 15.71 18.68 11.43
CA PHE A 386 14.77 19.48 10.66
C PHE A 386 14.41 20.77 11.41
N ALA A 387 14.07 20.67 12.69
CA ALA A 387 13.71 21.82 13.51
C ALA A 387 14.89 22.83 13.66
N ASP A 388 16.08 22.33 13.92
CA ASP A 388 17.28 23.20 14.08
C ASP A 388 17.70 23.86 12.75
N LYS A 389 17.37 23.28 11.62
CA LYS A 389 17.68 23.85 10.31
C LYS A 389 16.62 24.84 9.82
N TYR A 390 15.34 24.54 10.06
CA TYR A 390 14.23 25.22 9.39
C TYR A 390 13.27 25.96 10.32
N LEU A 391 13.22 25.61 11.61
CA LEU A 391 12.29 26.20 12.57
C LEU A 391 13.08 26.99 13.64
N LEU A 392 13.96 27.88 13.16
CA LEU A 392 14.68 28.78 14.05
C LEU A 392 13.69 29.79 14.62
N ALA A 393 13.72 29.96 15.96
CA ALA A 393 13.00 31.05 16.57
C ALA A 393 13.51 32.35 15.95
N THR A 394 12.61 33.17 15.44
CA THR A 394 12.96 34.56 15.08
C THR A 394 13.33 35.25 16.36
N ASN A 395 14.63 35.55 16.54
CA ASN A 395 15.03 36.52 17.54
C ASN A 395 14.35 37.83 17.12
N ASP A 396 13.26 38.17 17.79
CA ASP A 396 12.73 39.53 17.72
C ASP A 396 13.79 40.44 18.30
N ASP A 397 14.52 41.15 17.41
CA ASP A 397 15.30 42.35 17.76
C ASP A 397 14.35 43.54 17.97
#